data_1fe64b5f658122bcec2f63aea126d0d4
#
_entry.id   1fe64b5f658122bcec2f63aea126d0d4
#
_cell.length_a   1.000
_cell.length_b   1.000
_cell.length_c   1.000
_cell.angle_alpha   90.00
_cell.angle_beta   90.00
_cell.angle_gamma   90.00
#
_symmetry.space_group_name_H-M   'P 1'
#
loop_
_entity.id
_entity.type
_entity.pdbx_description
1 polymer ?
#
loop_
_entity_poly.entity_id
_entity_poly.type
_entity_poly.pdbx_seq_one_letter_code
_entity_poly.pdbx_strand_id
1 'polypeptide(L)'
;MRKIKIAFIGSGAMAAAMIVGLLREKLADPENLFASDPREDRGLELREKYGVKPFTDNLAAIADADMVVLSIKPQRLSGVLAELKGHIPEHALVLSIIAGATIKKISTGLAHGKIIRTMPNTPARIGEGITVWVASDAVTDEQKEDAQKILSALGEEVFVEDEGYLDMATALSGTGPAYVYMFMEAMIDAGVHMGFPRRISEKLVVQTMRGSVNFYEKNDVHVAALRNQVTSSGGTSAEALYYLEKAGVRTAISRAIWAAYQRSLELGREEKEHVPKDH
;
A
#
# COMPACT_ATOMS: atom_id res chain seq x y z
N MET A 1 -4.06 -2.15 -26.68
CA MET A 1 -4.58 -2.17 -25.32
C MET A 1 -5.85 -1.31 -25.26
N ARG A 2 -6.95 -1.78 -24.68
CA ARG A 2 -8.17 -0.97 -24.49
C ARG A 2 -7.78 0.22 -23.62
N LYS A 3 -8.14 1.44 -24.02
CA LYS A 3 -7.91 2.64 -23.20
C LYS A 3 -8.92 2.64 -22.06
N ILE A 4 -8.49 2.18 -20.88
CA ILE A 4 -9.33 2.07 -19.68
C ILE A 4 -9.45 3.46 -19.04
N LYS A 5 -10.67 3.90 -18.76
CA LYS A 5 -10.95 5.11 -17.98
C LYS A 5 -10.96 4.78 -16.49
N ILE A 6 -10.12 5.44 -15.72
CA ILE A 6 -9.93 5.17 -14.30
C ILE A 6 -10.32 6.39 -13.47
N ALA A 7 -11.28 6.25 -12.58
CA ALA A 7 -11.69 7.27 -11.64
C ALA A 7 -11.12 7.01 -10.24
N PHE A 8 -10.32 7.93 -9.73
CA PHE A 8 -9.80 7.89 -8.36
C PHE A 8 -10.72 8.69 -7.45
N ILE A 9 -11.34 8.01 -6.49
CA ILE A 9 -12.14 8.64 -5.44
C ILE A 9 -11.22 8.86 -4.24
N GLY A 10 -10.84 10.11 -4.04
CA GLY A 10 -9.76 10.53 -3.15
C GLY A 10 -8.42 10.65 -3.88
N SER A 11 -7.87 11.86 -3.92
CA SER A 11 -6.63 12.21 -4.63
C SER A 11 -5.41 12.31 -3.72
N GLY A 12 -5.33 11.40 -2.73
CA GLY A 12 -4.23 11.35 -1.75
C GLY A 12 -2.88 10.90 -2.35
N ALA A 13 -1.90 10.68 -1.47
CA ALA A 13 -0.54 10.30 -1.87
C ALA A 13 -0.49 8.96 -2.65
N MET A 14 -1.34 7.99 -2.28
CA MET A 14 -1.37 6.69 -2.96
C MET A 14 -2.05 6.78 -4.34
N ALA A 15 -3.15 7.55 -4.47
CA ALA A 15 -3.75 7.82 -5.77
C ALA A 15 -2.74 8.49 -6.72
N ALA A 16 -2.01 9.49 -6.23
CA ALA A 16 -0.94 10.12 -7.01
C ALA A 16 0.16 9.13 -7.41
N ALA A 17 0.55 8.20 -6.52
CA ALA A 17 1.52 7.15 -6.84
C ALA A 17 1.00 6.22 -7.95
N MET A 18 -0.27 5.82 -7.89
CA MET A 18 -0.90 4.99 -8.93
C MET A 18 -0.96 5.74 -10.26
N ILE A 19 -1.39 7.00 -10.27
CA ILE A 19 -1.40 7.86 -11.46
C ILE A 19 0.00 7.93 -12.10
N VAL A 20 1.03 8.21 -11.30
CA VAL A 20 2.43 8.26 -11.79
C VAL A 20 2.87 6.92 -12.36
N GLY A 21 2.58 5.82 -11.67
CA GLY A 21 2.90 4.46 -12.14
C GLY A 21 2.23 4.16 -13.49
N LEU A 22 0.93 4.41 -13.61
CA LEU A 22 0.15 4.19 -14.83
C LEU A 22 0.69 4.99 -16.02
N LEU A 23 1.04 6.26 -15.80
CA LEU A 23 1.60 7.13 -16.85
C LEU A 23 3.02 6.70 -17.25
N ARG A 24 3.86 6.34 -16.27
CA ARG A 24 5.23 5.86 -16.49
C ARG A 24 5.25 4.61 -17.35
N GLU A 25 4.40 3.63 -17.01
CA GLU A 25 4.28 2.36 -17.73
C GLU A 25 3.39 2.45 -18.99
N LYS A 26 2.86 3.65 -19.31
CA LYS A 26 1.97 3.90 -20.46
C LYS A 26 0.72 2.99 -20.48
N LEU A 27 0.20 2.68 -19.30
CA LEU A 27 -1.00 1.86 -19.11
C LEU A 27 -2.29 2.68 -19.27
N ALA A 28 -2.21 3.98 -19.09
CA ALA A 28 -3.32 4.92 -19.31
C ALA A 28 -2.81 6.25 -19.87
N ASP A 29 -3.66 6.91 -20.67
CA ASP A 29 -3.43 8.29 -21.10
C ASP A 29 -3.95 9.26 -20.01
N PRO A 30 -3.32 10.44 -19.82
CA PRO A 30 -3.76 11.41 -18.81
C PRO A 30 -5.25 11.77 -18.89
N GLU A 31 -5.78 11.88 -20.12
CA GLU A 31 -7.18 12.22 -20.39
C GLU A 31 -8.19 11.16 -19.93
N ASN A 32 -7.73 9.92 -19.68
CA ASN A 32 -8.53 8.80 -19.18
C ASN A 32 -8.39 8.61 -17.67
N LEU A 33 -7.64 9.47 -16.97
CA LEU A 33 -7.48 9.45 -15.53
C LEU A 33 -8.29 10.59 -14.90
N PHE A 34 -9.23 10.23 -14.06
CA PHE A 34 -10.14 11.14 -13.37
C PHE A 34 -9.79 11.15 -11.88
N ALA A 35 -9.59 12.32 -11.29
CA ALA A 35 -9.19 12.45 -9.89
C ALA A 35 -10.21 13.29 -9.12
N SER A 36 -10.98 12.65 -8.24
CA SER A 36 -11.97 13.32 -7.41
C SER A 36 -11.43 13.56 -6.00
N ASP A 37 -11.50 14.81 -5.53
CA ASP A 37 -11.19 15.21 -4.15
C ASP A 37 -12.07 16.43 -3.81
N PRO A 38 -12.65 16.52 -2.61
CA PRO A 38 -13.42 17.69 -2.19
C PRO A 38 -12.58 18.98 -2.16
N ARG A 39 -11.27 18.88 -2.14
CA ARG A 39 -10.33 19.99 -2.20
C ARG A 39 -9.96 20.27 -3.66
N GLU A 40 -10.44 21.36 -4.18
CA GLU A 40 -10.18 21.77 -5.57
C GLU A 40 -8.69 21.97 -5.86
N ASP A 41 -7.92 22.55 -4.91
CA ASP A 41 -6.48 22.76 -5.02
C ASP A 41 -5.72 21.45 -5.31
N ARG A 42 -6.15 20.35 -4.70
CA ARG A 42 -5.54 19.05 -4.91
C ARG A 42 -5.76 18.51 -6.32
N GLY A 43 -6.97 18.68 -6.85
CA GLY A 43 -7.30 18.31 -8.23
C GLY A 43 -6.51 19.13 -9.25
N LEU A 44 -6.39 20.43 -9.00
CA LEU A 44 -5.60 21.35 -9.85
C LEU A 44 -4.11 20.96 -9.84
N GLU A 45 -3.52 20.65 -8.69
CA GLU A 45 -2.13 20.17 -8.59
C GLU A 45 -1.88 18.93 -9.46
N LEU A 46 -2.78 17.95 -9.40
CA LEU A 46 -2.64 16.73 -10.19
C LEU A 46 -2.81 16.98 -11.69
N ARG A 47 -3.71 17.91 -12.08
CA ARG A 47 -3.88 18.33 -13.46
C ARG A 47 -2.62 18.99 -13.99
N GLU A 48 -2.04 19.92 -13.25
CA GLU A 48 -0.83 20.64 -13.66
C GLU A 48 0.37 19.70 -13.81
N LYS A 49 0.53 18.75 -12.89
CA LYS A 49 1.67 17.84 -12.88
C LYS A 49 1.54 16.68 -13.86
N TYR A 50 0.34 16.16 -14.05
CA TYR A 50 0.13 14.87 -14.71
C TYR A 50 -0.91 14.90 -15.83
N GLY A 51 -1.59 16.04 -16.04
CA GLY A 51 -2.59 16.18 -17.09
C GLY A 51 -3.92 15.46 -16.84
N VAL A 52 -4.15 14.96 -15.62
CA VAL A 52 -5.39 14.24 -15.29
C VAL A 52 -6.59 15.19 -15.18
N LYS A 53 -7.81 14.68 -15.36
CA LYS A 53 -9.05 15.45 -15.24
C LYS A 53 -9.48 15.53 -13.78
N PRO A 54 -9.50 16.73 -13.16
CA PRO A 54 -9.96 16.90 -11.79
C PRO A 54 -11.47 16.97 -11.68
N PHE A 55 -12.01 16.46 -10.57
CA PHE A 55 -13.41 16.53 -10.17
C PHE A 55 -13.51 16.87 -8.69
N THR A 56 -14.58 17.56 -8.30
CA THR A 56 -14.98 17.75 -6.89
C THR A 56 -16.24 16.95 -6.56
N ASP A 57 -16.90 16.41 -7.57
CA ASP A 57 -18.09 15.55 -7.48
C ASP A 57 -17.70 14.11 -7.85
N ASN A 58 -17.89 13.19 -6.91
CA ASN A 58 -17.57 11.78 -7.11
C ASN A 58 -18.46 11.12 -8.17
N LEU A 59 -19.75 11.47 -8.25
CA LEU A 59 -20.67 10.90 -9.24
C LEU A 59 -20.28 11.30 -10.66
N ALA A 60 -19.90 12.56 -10.85
CA ALA A 60 -19.41 13.03 -12.14
C ALA A 60 -18.10 12.33 -12.55
N ALA A 61 -17.20 12.04 -11.57
CA ALA A 61 -15.94 11.38 -11.85
C ALA A 61 -16.10 9.92 -12.30
N ILE A 62 -17.11 9.19 -11.77
CA ILE A 62 -17.31 7.77 -12.06
C ILE A 62 -18.21 7.48 -13.25
N ALA A 63 -18.94 8.47 -13.78
CA ALA A 63 -20.01 8.28 -14.76
C ALA A 63 -19.60 7.44 -15.98
N ASP A 64 -18.40 7.62 -16.48
CA ASP A 64 -17.84 6.91 -17.66
C ASP A 64 -16.67 6.00 -17.31
N ALA A 65 -16.45 5.67 -16.03
CA ALA A 65 -15.29 4.91 -15.59
C ALA A 65 -15.42 3.42 -15.89
N ASP A 66 -14.37 2.81 -16.43
CA ASP A 66 -14.21 1.35 -16.53
C ASP A 66 -13.68 0.77 -15.21
N MET A 67 -12.95 1.59 -14.45
CA MET A 67 -12.44 1.25 -13.12
C MET A 67 -12.60 2.41 -12.15
N VAL A 68 -13.05 2.12 -10.93
CA VAL A 68 -13.19 3.07 -9.83
C VAL A 68 -12.23 2.69 -8.72
N VAL A 69 -11.25 3.53 -8.42
CA VAL A 69 -10.27 3.30 -7.36
C VAL A 69 -10.70 4.05 -6.10
N LEU A 70 -11.06 3.32 -5.05
CA LEU A 70 -11.35 3.88 -3.73
C LEU A 70 -10.03 4.12 -2.98
N SER A 71 -9.59 5.38 -2.93
CA SER A 71 -8.30 5.81 -2.34
C SER A 71 -8.47 6.89 -1.26
N ILE A 72 -9.57 6.82 -0.55
CA ILE A 72 -9.90 7.68 0.59
C ILE A 72 -9.40 7.11 1.91
N LYS A 73 -9.42 7.93 2.96
CA LYS A 73 -9.16 7.45 4.33
C LYS A 73 -10.31 6.58 4.83
N PRO A 74 -10.05 5.53 5.64
CA PRO A 74 -11.09 4.63 6.17
C PRO A 74 -12.29 5.37 6.80
N GLN A 75 -12.03 6.47 7.53
CA GLN A 75 -13.06 7.29 8.20
C GLN A 75 -14.05 7.96 7.24
N ARG A 76 -13.74 8.04 5.96
CA ARG A 76 -14.64 8.62 4.93
C ARG A 76 -15.43 7.57 4.17
N LEU A 77 -15.11 6.28 4.39
CA LEU A 77 -15.66 5.19 3.57
C LEU A 77 -17.18 5.14 3.58
N SER A 78 -17.82 5.17 4.75
CA SER A 78 -19.27 5.04 4.85
C SER A 78 -20.03 6.16 4.11
N GLY A 79 -19.52 7.39 4.19
CA GLY A 79 -20.11 8.53 3.45
C GLY A 79 -19.99 8.35 1.94
N VAL A 80 -18.81 7.96 1.46
CA VAL A 80 -18.58 7.74 0.02
C VAL A 80 -19.35 6.54 -0.51
N LEU A 81 -19.44 5.44 0.25
CA LEU A 81 -20.27 4.30 -0.15
C LEU A 81 -21.74 4.67 -0.28
N ALA A 82 -22.27 5.48 0.66
CA ALA A 82 -23.66 5.95 0.61
C ALA A 82 -23.91 6.86 -0.61
N GLU A 83 -22.98 7.76 -0.92
CA GLU A 83 -23.02 8.66 -2.08
C GLU A 83 -23.00 7.89 -3.41
N LEU A 84 -22.12 6.89 -3.54
CA LEU A 84 -21.90 6.13 -4.78
C LEU A 84 -22.85 4.95 -4.95
N LYS A 85 -23.68 4.64 -3.96
CA LYS A 85 -24.57 3.47 -3.98
C LYS A 85 -25.49 3.46 -5.18
N GLY A 86 -25.39 2.41 -6.01
CA GLY A 86 -26.20 2.22 -7.21
C GLY A 86 -25.80 3.12 -8.40
N HIS A 87 -24.71 3.89 -8.28
CA HIS A 87 -24.20 4.76 -9.34
C HIS A 87 -22.94 4.24 -10.03
N ILE A 88 -22.30 3.19 -9.49
CA ILE A 88 -21.17 2.55 -10.15
C ILE A 88 -21.63 1.92 -11.47
N PRO A 89 -21.01 2.22 -12.62
CA PRO A 89 -21.37 1.57 -13.88
C PRO A 89 -21.30 0.05 -13.75
N GLU A 90 -22.29 -0.67 -14.27
CA GLU A 90 -22.41 -2.14 -14.12
C GLU A 90 -21.18 -2.90 -14.61
N HIS A 91 -20.54 -2.41 -15.66
CA HIS A 91 -19.32 -2.99 -16.22
C HIS A 91 -18.06 -2.66 -15.41
N ALA A 92 -18.08 -1.59 -14.61
CA ALA A 92 -16.88 -1.08 -13.96
C ALA A 92 -16.37 -2.03 -12.87
N LEU A 93 -15.04 -2.09 -12.75
CA LEU A 93 -14.35 -2.73 -11.65
C LEU A 93 -14.10 -1.72 -10.53
N VAL A 94 -14.42 -2.08 -9.29
CA VAL A 94 -14.04 -1.28 -8.11
C VAL A 94 -12.79 -1.85 -7.49
N LEU A 95 -11.72 -1.05 -7.41
CA LEU A 95 -10.46 -1.38 -6.76
C LEU A 95 -10.31 -0.56 -5.49
N SER A 96 -10.20 -1.21 -4.33
CA SER A 96 -10.06 -0.54 -3.04
C SER A 96 -8.66 -0.72 -2.46
N ILE A 97 -8.02 0.39 -2.05
CA ILE A 97 -6.76 0.39 -1.31
C ILE A 97 -6.97 0.71 0.18
N ILE A 98 -8.21 0.64 0.67
CA ILE A 98 -8.59 1.10 2.01
C ILE A 98 -8.34 -0.01 3.04
N ALA A 99 -7.46 0.24 4.00
CA ALA A 99 -7.18 -0.69 5.09
C ALA A 99 -8.46 -0.99 5.90
N GLY A 100 -8.68 -2.26 6.27
CA GLY A 100 -9.83 -2.72 7.03
C GLY A 100 -11.18 -2.72 6.28
N ALA A 101 -11.25 -2.26 5.03
CA ALA A 101 -12.48 -2.25 4.24
C ALA A 101 -12.66 -3.58 3.51
N THR A 102 -13.53 -4.47 4.02
CA THR A 102 -13.77 -5.79 3.43
C THR A 102 -14.53 -5.71 2.11
N ILE A 103 -14.35 -6.71 1.23
CA ILE A 103 -15.12 -6.87 -0.02
C ILE A 103 -16.62 -6.82 0.27
N LYS A 104 -17.08 -7.55 1.28
CA LYS A 104 -18.50 -7.56 1.68
C LYS A 104 -19.03 -6.19 2.03
N LYS A 105 -18.26 -5.39 2.81
CA LYS A 105 -18.65 -4.04 3.21
C LYS A 105 -18.76 -3.12 1.99
N ILE A 106 -17.77 -3.14 1.11
CA ILE A 106 -17.74 -2.32 -0.11
C ILE A 106 -18.87 -2.73 -1.05
N SER A 107 -19.01 -4.01 -1.34
CA SER A 107 -20.04 -4.55 -2.24
C SER A 107 -21.45 -4.21 -1.77
N THR A 108 -21.74 -4.43 -0.48
CA THR A 108 -23.06 -4.08 0.10
C THR A 108 -23.29 -2.57 0.09
N GLY A 109 -22.28 -1.79 0.43
CA GLY A 109 -22.38 -0.33 0.49
C GLY A 109 -22.61 0.32 -0.87
N LEU A 110 -21.96 -0.18 -1.92
CA LEU A 110 -22.10 0.31 -3.29
C LEU A 110 -23.28 -0.32 -4.04
N ALA A 111 -23.87 -1.43 -3.56
CA ALA A 111 -24.76 -2.31 -4.31
C ALA A 111 -24.09 -2.79 -5.62
N HIS A 112 -22.78 -3.14 -5.57
CA HIS A 112 -21.97 -3.53 -6.72
C HIS A 112 -21.10 -4.74 -6.38
N GLY A 113 -20.99 -5.73 -7.31
CA GLY A 113 -20.35 -7.01 -7.02
C GLY A 113 -18.88 -7.13 -7.42
N LYS A 114 -18.44 -6.38 -8.43
CA LYS A 114 -17.10 -6.52 -9.02
C LYS A 114 -16.07 -5.71 -8.21
N ILE A 115 -15.56 -6.32 -7.15
CA ILE A 115 -14.66 -5.66 -6.17
C ILE A 115 -13.30 -6.37 -6.14
N ILE A 116 -12.25 -5.60 -6.25
CA ILE A 116 -10.89 -6.01 -5.89
C ILE A 116 -10.46 -5.21 -4.66
N ARG A 117 -10.04 -5.92 -3.60
CA ARG A 117 -9.41 -5.31 -2.44
C ARG A 117 -7.90 -5.46 -2.56
N THR A 118 -7.15 -4.39 -2.32
CA THR A 118 -5.70 -4.38 -2.41
C THR A 118 -5.07 -3.73 -1.19
N MET A 119 -3.84 -4.12 -0.90
CA MET A 119 -3.03 -3.51 0.15
C MET A 119 -1.63 -3.18 -0.38
N PRO A 120 -1.45 -1.99 -0.97
CA PRO A 120 -0.13 -1.50 -1.38
C PRO A 120 0.64 -0.94 -0.18
N ASN A 121 1.92 -0.62 -0.41
CA ASN A 121 2.74 0.09 0.55
C ASN A 121 3.40 1.36 -0.04
N THR A 122 4.03 2.18 0.80
CA THR A 122 4.53 3.51 0.39
C THR A 122 5.64 3.50 -0.67
N PRO A 123 6.54 2.50 -0.79
CA PRO A 123 7.50 2.42 -1.89
C PRO A 123 6.87 2.32 -3.28
N ALA A 124 5.59 2.00 -3.39
CA ALA A 124 4.82 2.09 -4.65
C ALA A 124 4.95 3.46 -5.34
N ARG A 125 5.22 4.54 -4.58
CA ARG A 125 5.43 5.90 -5.12
C ARG A 125 6.63 6.00 -6.09
N ILE A 126 7.57 5.08 -5.99
CA ILE A 126 8.76 5.01 -6.85
C ILE A 126 8.78 3.72 -7.69
N GLY A 127 7.68 2.94 -7.69
CA GLY A 127 7.59 1.69 -8.41
C GLY A 127 8.30 0.50 -7.74
N GLU A 128 8.67 0.63 -6.48
CA GLU A 128 9.32 -0.42 -5.67
C GLU A 128 8.40 -0.87 -4.51
N GLY A 129 7.09 -0.81 -4.73
CA GLY A 129 6.11 -1.29 -3.78
C GLY A 129 5.90 -2.78 -3.86
N ILE A 130 5.13 -3.30 -2.88
CA ILE A 130 4.49 -4.59 -2.98
C ILE A 130 3.01 -4.43 -2.67
N THR A 131 2.15 -5.06 -3.48
CA THR A 131 0.70 -4.98 -3.34
C THR A 131 0.12 -6.38 -3.23
N VAL A 132 -0.50 -6.71 -2.10
CA VAL A 132 -1.30 -7.95 -1.97
C VAL A 132 -2.74 -7.63 -2.35
N TRP A 133 -3.39 -8.52 -3.13
CA TRP A 133 -4.73 -8.27 -3.60
C TRP A 133 -5.58 -9.53 -3.73
N VAL A 134 -6.90 -9.36 -3.63
CA VAL A 134 -7.92 -10.39 -3.74
C VAL A 134 -9.11 -9.85 -4.54
N ALA A 135 -9.79 -10.73 -5.27
CA ALA A 135 -10.94 -10.39 -6.09
C ALA A 135 -12.21 -11.10 -5.56
N SER A 136 -13.36 -10.43 -5.67
CA SER A 136 -14.66 -11.09 -5.49
C SER A 136 -14.97 -12.03 -6.66
N ASP A 137 -15.88 -13.00 -6.45
CA ASP A 137 -16.26 -13.99 -7.47
C ASP A 137 -16.90 -13.36 -8.73
N ALA A 138 -17.44 -12.15 -8.61
CA ALA A 138 -18.05 -11.44 -9.74
C ALA A 138 -17.03 -10.76 -10.67
N VAL A 139 -15.75 -10.71 -10.31
CA VAL A 139 -14.68 -10.12 -11.12
C VAL A 139 -14.29 -11.09 -12.22
N THR A 140 -14.33 -10.64 -13.48
CA THR A 140 -13.94 -11.46 -14.62
C THR A 140 -12.42 -11.63 -14.70
N ASP A 141 -11.95 -12.66 -15.41
CA ASP A 141 -10.51 -12.90 -15.60
C ASP A 141 -9.85 -11.74 -16.37
N GLU A 142 -10.55 -11.13 -17.36
CA GLU A 142 -10.07 -9.92 -18.05
C GLU A 142 -9.87 -8.77 -17.06
N GLN A 143 -10.82 -8.57 -16.14
CA GLN A 143 -10.71 -7.52 -15.10
C GLN A 143 -9.58 -7.81 -14.10
N LYS A 144 -9.32 -9.08 -13.76
CA LYS A 144 -8.16 -9.47 -12.94
C LYS A 144 -6.84 -9.15 -13.65
N GLU A 145 -6.74 -9.48 -14.96
CA GLU A 145 -5.55 -9.13 -15.75
C GLU A 145 -5.30 -7.62 -15.83
N ASP A 146 -6.37 -6.84 -16.03
CA ASP A 146 -6.27 -5.38 -16.06
C ASP A 146 -5.83 -4.82 -14.70
N ALA A 147 -6.40 -5.33 -13.61
CA ALA A 147 -5.99 -4.97 -12.25
C ALA A 147 -4.53 -5.35 -11.98
N GLN A 148 -4.11 -6.56 -12.38
CA GLN A 148 -2.73 -7.02 -12.22
C GLN A 148 -1.75 -6.08 -12.93
N LYS A 149 -2.01 -5.70 -14.19
CA LYS A 149 -1.18 -4.74 -14.94
C LYS A 149 -1.06 -3.40 -14.21
N ILE A 150 -2.18 -2.90 -13.67
CA ILE A 150 -2.21 -1.63 -12.92
C ILE A 150 -1.41 -1.74 -11.63
N LEU A 151 -1.55 -2.85 -10.90
CA LEU A 151 -0.84 -3.06 -9.64
C LEU A 151 0.66 -3.28 -9.87
N SER A 152 1.04 -3.98 -10.94
CA SER A 152 2.45 -4.16 -11.34
C SER A 152 3.17 -2.85 -11.68
N ALA A 153 2.43 -1.80 -12.06
CA ALA A 153 3.01 -0.45 -12.23
C ALA A 153 3.48 0.18 -10.90
N LEU A 154 3.09 -0.39 -9.77
CA LEU A 154 3.47 0.06 -8.43
C LEU A 154 4.67 -0.71 -7.85
N GLY A 155 5.10 -1.78 -8.50
CA GLY A 155 6.14 -2.71 -8.07
C GLY A 155 5.67 -4.16 -8.18
N GLU A 156 6.05 -5.00 -7.22
CA GLU A 156 5.59 -6.40 -7.16
C GLU A 156 4.13 -6.50 -6.71
N GLU A 157 3.43 -7.52 -7.18
CA GLU A 157 2.05 -7.80 -6.75
C GLU A 157 1.89 -9.30 -6.40
N VAL A 158 0.99 -9.58 -5.47
CA VAL A 158 0.68 -10.94 -5.02
C VAL A 158 -0.83 -11.12 -4.96
N PHE A 159 -1.37 -11.95 -5.83
CA PHE A 159 -2.75 -12.39 -5.75
C PHE A 159 -2.92 -13.43 -4.65
N VAL A 160 -3.99 -13.31 -3.87
CA VAL A 160 -4.39 -14.28 -2.85
C VAL A 160 -5.88 -14.64 -2.99
N GLU A 161 -6.24 -15.86 -2.64
CA GLU A 161 -7.62 -16.33 -2.71
C GLU A 161 -8.44 -15.96 -1.46
N ASP A 162 -7.80 -15.90 -0.29
CA ASP A 162 -8.44 -15.57 0.98
C ASP A 162 -8.22 -14.11 1.36
N GLU A 163 -9.31 -13.37 1.56
CA GLU A 163 -9.31 -11.97 1.97
C GLU A 163 -8.57 -11.73 3.31
N GLY A 164 -8.51 -12.72 4.20
CA GLY A 164 -7.81 -12.63 5.48
C GLY A 164 -6.32 -12.34 5.34
N TYR A 165 -5.68 -12.70 4.22
CA TYR A 165 -4.29 -12.35 3.95
C TYR A 165 -4.04 -10.85 3.84
N LEU A 166 -5.07 -10.05 3.50
CA LEU A 166 -4.89 -8.58 3.36
C LEU A 166 -4.62 -7.90 4.71
N ASP A 167 -5.17 -8.43 5.81
CA ASP A 167 -4.89 -7.91 7.15
C ASP A 167 -3.48 -8.32 7.63
N MET A 168 -3.03 -9.52 7.27
CA MET A 168 -1.64 -9.94 7.47
C MET A 168 -0.67 -9.08 6.64
N ALA A 169 -0.99 -8.85 5.36
CA ALA A 169 -0.21 -7.97 4.48
C ALA A 169 -0.18 -6.53 4.98
N THR A 170 -1.28 -6.01 5.54
CA THR A 170 -1.32 -4.69 6.18
C THR A 170 -0.28 -4.58 7.29
N ALA A 171 -0.16 -5.61 8.12
CA ALA A 171 0.81 -5.64 9.22
C ALA A 171 2.25 -5.82 8.73
N LEU A 172 2.47 -6.72 7.76
CA LEU A 172 3.81 -7.12 7.33
C LEU A 172 4.41 -6.13 6.31
N SER A 173 3.71 -5.90 5.20
CA SER A 173 4.21 -5.09 4.09
C SER A 173 3.63 -3.67 4.05
N GLY A 174 2.36 -3.49 4.41
CA GLY A 174 1.71 -2.17 4.46
C GLY A 174 2.34 -1.26 5.51
N THR A 175 2.55 -1.80 6.72
CA THR A 175 3.23 -1.11 7.84
C THR A 175 4.76 -1.27 7.76
N GLY A 176 5.24 -2.25 7.01
CA GLY A 176 6.65 -2.63 6.89
C GLY A 176 7.65 -1.49 6.71
N PRO A 177 7.38 -0.49 5.84
CA PRO A 177 8.27 0.66 5.68
C PRO A 177 8.56 1.41 6.99
N ALA A 178 7.61 1.49 7.91
CA ALA A 178 7.83 2.12 9.22
C ALA A 178 8.89 1.37 10.06
N TYR A 179 8.87 0.04 10.01
CA TYR A 179 9.88 -0.78 10.70
C TYR A 179 11.26 -0.57 10.10
N VAL A 180 11.35 -0.57 8.77
CA VAL A 180 12.61 -0.35 8.05
C VAL A 180 13.19 1.02 8.37
N TYR A 181 12.37 2.08 8.34
CA TYR A 181 12.83 3.44 8.64
C TYR A 181 13.27 3.58 10.10
N MET A 182 12.60 2.94 11.05
CA MET A 182 13.05 2.93 12.44
C MET A 182 14.42 2.26 12.62
N PHE A 183 14.67 1.14 11.92
CA PHE A 183 16.00 0.50 11.92
C PHE A 183 17.05 1.39 11.28
N MET A 184 16.74 2.00 10.14
CA MET A 184 17.65 2.93 9.47
C MET A 184 18.01 4.10 10.36
N GLU A 185 17.02 4.73 11.02
CA GLU A 185 17.21 5.84 11.95
C GLU A 185 18.15 5.45 13.10
N ALA A 186 17.87 4.33 13.76
CA ALA A 186 18.71 3.83 14.86
C ALA A 186 20.16 3.56 14.41
N MET A 187 20.38 2.98 13.24
CA MET A 187 21.71 2.73 12.70
C MET A 187 22.44 4.04 12.34
N ILE A 188 21.74 5.01 11.76
CA ILE A 188 22.30 6.32 11.40
C ILE A 188 22.72 7.06 12.66
N ASP A 189 21.88 7.09 13.68
CA ASP A 189 22.16 7.77 14.95
C ASP A 189 23.33 7.10 15.70
N ALA A 190 23.42 5.77 15.67
CA ALA A 190 24.59 5.06 16.20
C ALA A 190 25.87 5.44 15.44
N GLY A 191 25.81 5.58 14.12
CA GLY A 191 26.95 6.04 13.32
C GLY A 191 27.38 7.46 13.70
N VAL A 192 26.46 8.37 13.93
CA VAL A 192 26.74 9.74 14.40
C VAL A 192 27.35 9.71 15.80
N HIS A 193 26.82 8.86 16.68
CA HIS A 193 27.35 8.70 18.05
C HIS A 193 28.82 8.19 18.04
N MET A 194 29.19 7.33 17.07
CA MET A 194 30.57 6.87 16.87
C MET A 194 31.50 7.93 16.29
N GLY A 195 30.97 9.09 15.83
CA GLY A 195 31.75 10.21 15.30
C GLY A 195 31.67 10.41 13.78
N PHE A 196 30.85 9.66 13.05
CA PHE A 196 30.63 9.96 11.63
C PHE A 196 29.77 11.22 11.46
N PRO A 197 30.10 12.09 10.48
CA PRO A 197 29.16 13.09 10.02
C PRO A 197 27.86 12.43 9.55
N ARG A 198 26.69 12.99 9.92
CA ARG A 198 25.35 12.42 9.59
C ARG A 198 25.23 12.00 8.12
N ARG A 199 25.66 12.83 7.19
CA ARG A 199 25.63 12.53 5.75
C ARG A 199 26.39 11.25 5.37
N ILE A 200 27.50 10.97 6.04
CA ILE A 200 28.29 9.74 5.81
C ILE A 200 27.57 8.55 6.42
N SER A 201 27.07 8.68 7.65
CA SER A 201 26.29 7.63 8.33
C SER A 201 25.06 7.22 7.50
N GLU A 202 24.28 8.18 7.00
CA GLU A 202 23.14 7.93 6.11
C GLU A 202 23.54 7.14 4.86
N LYS A 203 24.61 7.57 4.18
CA LYS A 203 25.10 6.89 2.97
C LYS A 203 25.51 5.44 3.25
N LEU A 204 26.20 5.20 4.36
CA LEU A 204 26.63 3.85 4.78
C LEU A 204 25.42 2.96 5.07
N VAL A 205 24.48 3.44 5.88
CA VAL A 205 23.29 2.67 6.28
C VAL A 205 22.40 2.34 5.07
N VAL A 206 22.07 3.34 4.25
CA VAL A 206 21.22 3.14 3.06
C VAL A 206 21.84 2.11 2.12
N GLN A 207 23.16 2.21 1.84
CA GLN A 207 23.81 1.28 0.94
C GLN A 207 23.95 -0.12 1.55
N THR A 208 24.20 -0.23 2.85
CA THR A 208 24.25 -1.52 3.55
C THR A 208 22.92 -2.25 3.48
N MET A 209 21.82 -1.57 3.78
CA MET A 209 20.47 -2.18 3.73
C MET A 209 20.11 -2.61 2.31
N ARG A 210 20.26 -1.71 1.34
CA ARG A 210 19.98 -2.03 -0.08
C ARG A 210 20.82 -3.20 -0.57
N GLY A 211 22.13 -3.18 -0.30
CA GLY A 211 23.05 -4.24 -0.71
C GLY A 211 22.73 -5.58 -0.06
N SER A 212 22.31 -5.59 1.20
CA SER A 212 21.93 -6.82 1.91
C SER A 212 20.66 -7.45 1.35
N VAL A 213 19.64 -6.64 1.02
CA VAL A 213 18.41 -7.12 0.37
C VAL A 213 18.74 -7.67 -1.02
N ASN A 214 19.43 -6.90 -1.86
CA ASN A 214 19.80 -7.34 -3.21
C ASN A 214 20.68 -8.59 -3.20
N PHE A 215 21.52 -8.75 -2.16
CA PHE A 215 22.35 -9.95 -2.00
C PHE A 215 21.51 -11.16 -1.62
N TYR A 216 20.51 -10.99 -0.73
CA TYR A 216 19.57 -12.05 -0.39
C TYR A 216 18.76 -12.53 -1.61
N GLU A 217 18.22 -11.61 -2.41
CA GLU A 217 17.44 -11.92 -3.61
C GLU A 217 18.22 -12.74 -4.66
N LYS A 218 19.54 -12.55 -4.72
CA LYS A 218 20.43 -13.26 -5.66
C LYS A 218 20.93 -14.60 -5.15
N ASN A 219 20.58 -14.98 -3.91
CA ASN A 219 21.06 -16.21 -3.28
C ASN A 219 19.87 -17.05 -2.82
N ASP A 220 19.77 -18.25 -3.32
CA ASP A 220 18.74 -19.23 -2.91
C ASP A 220 19.14 -19.94 -1.63
N VAL A 221 19.27 -19.15 -0.55
CA VAL A 221 19.63 -19.67 0.79
C VAL A 221 18.81 -18.98 1.87
N HIS A 222 18.57 -19.69 2.97
CA HIS A 222 17.84 -19.10 4.09
C HIS A 222 18.60 -17.89 4.68
N VAL A 223 17.89 -16.80 5.01
CA VAL A 223 18.47 -15.54 5.50
C VAL A 223 19.39 -15.72 6.72
N ALA A 224 19.14 -16.73 7.58
CA ALA A 224 20.02 -17.04 8.69
C ALA A 224 21.40 -17.59 8.23
N ALA A 225 21.47 -18.28 7.10
CA ALA A 225 22.74 -18.72 6.53
C ALA A 225 23.58 -17.53 6.06
N LEU A 226 22.97 -16.54 5.41
CA LEU A 226 23.67 -15.31 5.03
C LEU A 226 24.19 -14.53 6.24
N ARG A 227 23.35 -14.40 7.30
CA ARG A 227 23.79 -13.81 8.56
C ARG A 227 25.00 -14.54 9.14
N ASN A 228 25.00 -15.87 9.13
CA ASN A 228 26.12 -16.67 9.65
C ASN A 228 27.40 -16.50 8.82
N GLN A 229 27.29 -16.32 7.49
CA GLN A 229 28.46 -16.08 6.63
C GLN A 229 29.24 -14.81 6.99
N VAL A 230 28.57 -13.80 7.54
CA VAL A 230 29.20 -12.54 7.97
C VAL A 230 29.50 -12.52 9.48
N THR A 231 29.35 -13.68 10.17
CA THR A 231 29.54 -13.79 11.63
C THR A 231 30.65 -14.75 11.95
N SER A 232 31.85 -14.23 12.09
CA SER A 232 33.02 -15.01 12.55
C SER A 232 33.10 -15.05 14.09
N SER A 233 33.68 -16.13 14.64
CA SER A 233 33.88 -16.26 16.09
C SER A 233 34.80 -15.14 16.59
N GLY A 234 34.37 -14.44 17.66
CA GLY A 234 35.12 -13.31 18.24
C GLY A 234 35.13 -12.04 17.37
N GLY A 235 34.38 -12.02 16.24
CA GLY A 235 34.30 -10.86 15.35
C GLY A 235 33.28 -9.82 15.82
N THR A 236 33.33 -8.63 15.21
CA THR A 236 32.44 -7.51 15.51
C THR A 236 30.97 -7.85 15.29
N SER A 237 30.65 -8.66 14.26
CA SER A 237 29.28 -9.13 13.99
C SER A 237 28.76 -10.05 15.09
N ALA A 238 29.60 -10.94 15.63
CA ALA A 238 29.21 -11.83 16.73
C ALA A 238 28.86 -11.04 17.98
N GLU A 239 29.67 -10.05 18.33
CA GLU A 239 29.45 -9.17 19.50
C GLU A 239 28.17 -8.33 19.31
N ALA A 240 27.98 -7.71 18.16
CA ALA A 240 26.79 -6.93 17.86
C ALA A 240 25.50 -7.78 17.94
N LEU A 241 25.51 -8.98 17.33
CA LEU A 241 24.38 -9.91 17.38
C LEU A 241 24.07 -10.37 18.81
N TYR A 242 25.09 -10.58 19.67
CA TYR A 242 24.88 -10.90 21.07
C TYR A 242 24.03 -9.82 21.79
N TYR A 243 24.35 -8.54 21.59
CA TYR A 243 23.56 -7.45 22.20
C TYR A 243 22.16 -7.34 21.61
N LEU A 244 21.96 -7.54 20.31
CA LEU A 244 20.63 -7.54 19.70
C LEU A 244 19.76 -8.69 20.21
N GLU A 245 20.31 -9.90 20.32
CA GLU A 245 19.59 -11.07 20.87
C GLU A 245 19.29 -10.87 22.37
N LYS A 246 20.25 -10.35 23.15
CA LYS A 246 20.06 -10.02 24.57
C LYS A 246 18.97 -8.98 24.78
N ALA A 247 18.85 -8.00 23.88
CA ALA A 247 17.79 -6.99 23.90
C ALA A 247 16.43 -7.53 23.42
N GLY A 248 16.35 -8.76 22.91
CA GLY A 248 15.09 -9.37 22.48
C GLY A 248 14.51 -8.77 21.20
N VAL A 249 15.35 -8.29 20.28
CA VAL A 249 14.93 -7.61 19.05
C VAL A 249 13.97 -8.46 18.23
N ARG A 250 14.19 -9.77 18.10
CA ARG A 250 13.28 -10.66 17.38
C ARG A 250 11.88 -10.68 18.00
N THR A 251 11.81 -10.75 19.31
CA THR A 251 10.53 -10.72 20.04
C THR A 251 9.82 -9.39 19.87
N ALA A 252 10.56 -8.29 19.92
CA ALA A 252 10.02 -6.94 19.71
C ALA A 252 9.40 -6.80 18.32
N ILE A 253 10.11 -7.23 17.27
CA ILE A 253 9.61 -7.19 15.88
C ILE A 253 8.36 -8.06 15.73
N SER A 254 8.40 -9.31 16.22
CA SER A 254 7.26 -10.22 16.13
C SER A 254 6.01 -9.64 16.82
N ARG A 255 6.17 -9.08 18.03
CA ARG A 255 5.07 -8.43 18.77
C ARG A 255 4.55 -7.19 18.07
N ALA A 256 5.41 -6.37 17.49
CA ALA A 256 5.00 -5.17 16.77
C ALA A 256 4.16 -5.52 15.53
N ILE A 257 4.60 -6.51 14.73
CA ILE A 257 3.85 -6.99 13.57
C ILE A 257 2.51 -7.59 14.00
N TRP A 258 2.50 -8.39 15.06
CA TRP A 258 1.26 -8.97 15.60
C TRP A 258 0.28 -7.89 16.08
N ALA A 259 0.77 -6.86 16.78
CA ALA A 259 -0.07 -5.74 17.23
C ALA A 259 -0.67 -4.98 16.03
N ALA A 260 0.11 -4.75 14.97
CA ALA A 260 -0.38 -4.14 13.75
C ALA A 260 -1.45 -5.00 13.06
N TYR A 261 -1.28 -6.32 13.04
CA TYR A 261 -2.29 -7.26 12.53
C TYR A 261 -3.60 -7.19 13.33
N GLN A 262 -3.52 -7.25 14.67
CA GLN A 262 -4.71 -7.11 15.53
C GLN A 262 -5.42 -5.77 15.27
N ARG A 263 -4.66 -4.68 15.13
CA ARG A 263 -5.24 -3.37 14.83
C ARG A 263 -5.92 -3.31 13.46
N SER A 264 -5.36 -4.00 12.45
CA SER A 264 -6.00 -4.10 11.14
C SER A 264 -7.36 -4.79 11.23
N LEU A 265 -7.44 -5.90 11.97
CA LEU A 265 -8.69 -6.61 12.22
C LEU A 265 -9.73 -5.74 12.97
N GLU A 266 -9.29 -4.97 13.96
CA GLU A 266 -10.16 -4.04 14.71
C GLU A 266 -10.75 -2.98 13.80
N LEU A 267 -9.92 -2.33 12.96
CA LEU A 267 -10.37 -1.33 12.00
C LEU A 267 -11.47 -1.85 11.06
N GLY A 268 -11.43 -3.14 10.71
CA GLY A 268 -12.49 -3.79 9.96
C GLY A 268 -13.79 -4.00 10.76
N ARG A 269 -13.72 -4.00 12.09
CA ARG A 269 -14.87 -4.26 13.00
C ARG A 269 -15.50 -2.98 13.58
N GLU A 270 -14.72 -1.92 13.82
CA GLU A 270 -15.11 -0.73 14.60
C GLU A 270 -16.31 0.08 14.06
N GLU A 271 -16.79 -0.18 12.86
CA GLU A 271 -18.01 0.50 12.38
C GLU A 271 -19.34 -0.14 12.83
N LYS A 272 -19.32 -1.19 13.69
CA LYS A 272 -20.56 -1.78 14.20
C LYS A 272 -21.14 -1.09 15.44
N GLU A 273 -20.43 -0.17 16.10
CA GLU A 273 -20.80 0.33 17.43
C GLU A 273 -20.85 1.86 17.60
N HIS A 274 -20.80 2.66 16.55
CA HIS A 274 -21.08 4.07 16.72
C HIS A 274 -22.59 4.36 16.62
N VAL A 275 -23.34 3.83 17.60
CA VAL A 275 -24.66 4.36 17.97
C VAL A 275 -24.39 5.66 18.74
N PRO A 276 -24.89 6.84 18.31
CA PRO A 276 -24.77 8.05 19.09
C PRO A 276 -25.43 7.79 20.44
N LYS A 277 -24.68 7.95 21.54
CA LYS A 277 -25.31 8.07 22.87
C LYS A 277 -25.95 9.44 22.88
N ASP A 278 -27.25 9.47 22.71
CA ASP A 278 -28.06 10.64 23.01
C ASP A 278 -27.83 11.02 24.48
N HIS A 279 -27.32 12.23 24.69
CA HIS A 279 -27.37 12.95 25.93
C HIS A 279 -28.05 14.28 25.73
#